data_75e7e3dcec02b82894225bbd1ccbf6a6
#
_entry.id   75e7e3dcec02b82894225bbd1ccbf6a6
#
_cell.length_a   1.000
_cell.length_b   1.000
_cell.length_c   1.000
_cell.angle_alpha   90.00
_cell.angle_beta   90.00
_cell.angle_gamma   90.00
#
_symmetry.space_group_name_H-M   'P 1'
#
loop_
_entity.id
_entity.type
_entity.pdbx_description
1 polymer ?
#
loop_
_entity_poly.entity_id
_entity_poly.type
_entity_poly.pdbx_seq_one_letter_code
_entity_poly.pdbx_strand_id
1 'polypeptide(L)'
;MASTFTTLGIELMATGENAGTWGTKTNTNLGMVQSAVAGYVEKSIAGGAQTTALTIEDGDNTESTSVARQMVIKLTGTISGNQIVTVPNSVEKLYVVVNGTSGSHTVQFKTASGTGITFAAADKGTKFFFSDGTNINEIISSSVPADNISTGDAASSFATSSGAVLIDSQASTTTVDGHTGVTIQTTSSGDITLDSVADIVLDADGADIFLKDAGTTYGSLTNS
;
A
#
# COMPACT_ATOMS: atom_id res chain seq x y z
N MET A 1 -8.47 45.69 0.98
CA MET A 1 -8.39 44.54 0.00
C MET A 1 -8.89 43.33 0.78
N ALA A 2 -9.79 42.53 0.23
CA ALA A 2 -10.34 41.40 0.95
C ALA A 2 -9.31 40.26 1.08
N SER A 3 -9.32 39.54 2.20
CA SER A 3 -8.53 38.32 2.38
C SER A 3 -8.84 37.30 1.29
N THR A 4 -7.86 36.49 0.93
CA THR A 4 -8.00 35.35 0.00
C THR A 4 -7.66 34.06 0.72
N PHE A 5 -7.87 32.91 0.07
CA PHE A 5 -7.60 31.61 0.66
C PHE A 5 -6.69 30.78 -0.23
N THR A 6 -5.89 29.94 0.40
CA THR A 6 -5.12 28.89 -0.27
C THR A 6 -6.02 27.73 -0.66
N THR A 7 -5.53 26.79 -1.47
CA THR A 7 -6.23 25.54 -1.79
C THR A 7 -6.51 24.65 -0.57
N LEU A 8 -5.82 24.90 0.54
CA LEU A 8 -6.08 24.24 1.83
C LEU A 8 -7.04 25.03 2.72
N GLY A 9 -7.65 26.11 2.21
CA GLY A 9 -8.59 26.96 2.94
C GLY A 9 -7.93 27.88 3.97
N ILE A 10 -6.60 28.03 3.95
CA ILE A 10 -5.84 28.91 4.85
C ILE A 10 -6.05 30.36 4.43
N GLU A 11 -6.48 31.21 5.36
CA GLU A 11 -6.70 32.62 5.06
C GLU A 11 -5.37 33.38 4.88
N LEU A 12 -5.22 34.01 3.74
CA LEU A 12 -4.16 34.98 3.45
C LEU A 12 -4.67 36.37 3.83
N MET A 13 -4.38 36.78 5.04
CA MET A 13 -4.90 38.04 5.62
C MET A 13 -4.37 39.24 4.88
N ALA A 14 -5.25 40.10 4.40
CA ALA A 14 -4.86 41.35 3.76
C ALA A 14 -4.45 42.39 4.80
N THR A 15 -3.53 43.29 4.43
CA THR A 15 -3.07 44.38 5.30
C THR A 15 -4.25 45.27 5.71
N GLY A 16 -4.40 45.49 7.02
CA GLY A 16 -5.47 46.33 7.60
C GLY A 16 -6.78 45.56 7.84
N GLU A 17 -6.92 44.33 7.43
CA GLU A 17 -8.03 43.44 7.81
C GLU A 17 -7.79 42.76 9.14
N ASN A 18 -8.85 42.19 9.68
CA ASN A 18 -8.82 41.40 10.93
C ASN A 18 -8.34 42.19 12.15
N ALA A 19 -8.52 43.53 12.19
CA ALA A 19 -8.19 44.32 13.36
C ALA A 19 -8.98 43.84 14.59
N GLY A 20 -8.24 43.46 15.64
CA GLY A 20 -8.82 42.88 16.88
C GLY A 20 -9.11 41.36 16.78
N THR A 21 -9.04 40.73 15.62
CA THR A 21 -9.32 39.29 15.40
C THR A 21 -8.16 38.52 14.79
N TRP A 22 -7.07 39.18 14.39
CA TRP A 22 -5.96 38.56 13.71
C TRP A 22 -5.35 37.38 14.49
N GLY A 23 -5.30 37.45 15.83
CA GLY A 23 -4.81 36.37 16.68
C GLY A 23 -5.66 35.09 16.55
N THR A 24 -7.00 35.28 16.54
CA THR A 24 -7.93 34.16 16.30
C THR A 24 -7.74 33.58 14.92
N LYS A 25 -7.63 34.42 13.89
CA LYS A 25 -7.41 33.99 12.50
C LYS A 25 -6.08 33.24 12.33
N THR A 26 -5.02 33.74 12.98
CA THR A 26 -3.71 33.07 12.98
C THR A 26 -3.80 31.70 13.63
N ASN A 27 -4.47 31.58 14.79
CA ASN A 27 -4.64 30.29 15.46
C ASN A 27 -5.47 29.31 14.62
N THR A 28 -6.53 29.78 13.96
CA THR A 28 -7.32 28.99 13.02
C THR A 28 -6.43 28.47 11.86
N ASN A 29 -5.64 29.35 11.25
CA ASN A 29 -4.70 28.99 10.19
C ASN A 29 -3.66 27.95 10.66
N LEU A 30 -3.11 28.11 11.86
CA LEU A 30 -2.19 27.12 12.44
C LEU A 30 -2.86 25.76 12.66
N GLY A 31 -4.12 25.75 13.10
CA GLY A 31 -4.93 24.54 13.20
C GLY A 31 -5.15 23.85 11.85
N MET A 32 -5.37 24.64 10.79
CA MET A 32 -5.49 24.09 9.43
C MET A 32 -4.17 23.49 8.94
N VAL A 33 -3.03 24.14 9.20
CA VAL A 33 -1.71 23.59 8.89
C VAL A 33 -1.48 22.29 9.65
N GLN A 34 -1.81 22.26 10.95
CA GLN A 34 -1.73 21.03 11.75
C GLN A 34 -2.58 19.91 11.15
N SER A 35 -3.82 20.21 10.75
CA SER A 35 -4.72 19.22 10.11
C SER A 35 -4.13 18.67 8.80
N ALA A 36 -3.51 19.55 7.99
CA ALA A 36 -2.91 19.15 6.73
C ALA A 36 -1.67 18.27 6.88
N VAL A 37 -0.93 18.43 7.99
CA VAL A 37 0.36 17.75 8.24
C VAL A 37 0.21 16.53 9.16
N ALA A 38 -0.73 16.56 10.12
CA ALA A 38 -0.87 15.54 11.17
C ALA A 38 -2.32 15.20 11.51
N GLY A 39 -3.30 15.75 10.81
CA GLY A 39 -4.72 15.52 11.09
C GLY A 39 -5.18 14.11 10.74
N TYR A 40 -6.12 13.60 11.55
CA TYR A 40 -6.78 12.30 11.35
C TYR A 40 -8.29 12.49 11.41
N VAL A 41 -9.01 11.83 10.51
CA VAL A 41 -10.48 11.83 10.51
C VAL A 41 -11.02 10.47 10.05
N GLU A 42 -12.15 10.07 10.62
CA GLU A 42 -12.95 8.95 10.11
C GLU A 42 -14.12 9.49 9.28
N LYS A 43 -14.32 8.90 8.10
CA LYS A 43 -15.43 9.23 7.21
C LYS A 43 -16.19 7.97 6.84
N SER A 44 -17.46 7.91 7.21
CA SER A 44 -18.33 6.83 6.76
C SER A 44 -18.71 7.02 5.29
N ILE A 45 -18.56 5.93 4.52
CA ILE A 45 -18.99 5.80 3.13
C ILE A 45 -19.94 4.59 2.96
N ALA A 46 -20.68 4.26 4.03
CA ALA A 46 -21.60 3.12 4.05
C ALA A 46 -22.70 3.25 2.99
N GLY A 47 -23.15 2.11 2.51
CA GLY A 47 -24.31 2.03 1.58
C GLY A 47 -24.00 1.47 0.22
N GLY A 48 -24.92 1.66 -0.71
CA GLY A 48 -24.83 1.24 -2.11
C GLY A 48 -23.77 2.02 -2.90
N ALA A 49 -23.64 1.73 -4.18
CA ALA A 49 -22.70 2.43 -5.06
C ALA A 49 -22.99 3.95 -5.07
N GLN A 50 -21.97 4.74 -4.70
CA GLN A 50 -22.11 6.20 -4.62
C GLN A 50 -20.77 6.91 -4.77
N THR A 51 -20.84 8.23 -4.97
CA THR A 51 -19.69 9.14 -4.88
C THR A 51 -19.81 9.99 -3.62
N THR A 52 -18.79 9.96 -2.78
CA THR A 52 -18.66 10.81 -1.59
C THR A 52 -17.62 11.89 -1.87
N ALA A 53 -18.06 13.14 -2.00
CA ALA A 53 -17.15 14.28 -2.14
C ALA A 53 -16.67 14.73 -0.75
N LEU A 54 -15.35 14.78 -0.57
CA LEU A 54 -14.71 15.37 0.59
C LEU A 54 -14.41 16.83 0.31
N THR A 55 -14.67 17.70 1.28
CA THR A 55 -14.54 19.16 1.13
C THR A 55 -13.35 19.73 1.92
N ILE A 56 -12.98 20.93 1.54
CA ILE A 56 -12.10 21.84 2.30
C ILE A 56 -12.84 23.18 2.33
N GLU A 57 -13.21 23.62 3.54
CA GLU A 57 -13.90 24.89 3.75
C GLU A 57 -12.88 25.99 4.06
N ASP A 58 -13.07 27.15 3.43
CA ASP A 58 -12.22 28.31 3.60
C ASP A 58 -12.38 28.91 5.01
N GLY A 59 -11.25 29.18 5.68
CA GLY A 59 -11.25 29.81 6.99
C GLY A 59 -11.82 28.96 8.14
N ASP A 60 -12.12 27.68 7.90
CA ASP A 60 -12.68 26.75 8.89
C ASP A 60 -11.72 25.58 9.18
N ASN A 61 -11.31 25.42 10.43
CA ASN A 61 -10.44 24.32 10.88
C ASN A 61 -11.23 23.12 11.44
N THR A 62 -12.54 23.06 11.25
CA THR A 62 -13.38 21.96 11.69
C THR A 62 -13.10 20.69 10.86
N GLU A 63 -12.79 19.58 11.51
CA GLU A 63 -12.43 18.32 10.83
C GLU A 63 -13.56 17.76 9.98
N SER A 64 -14.80 17.82 10.48
CA SER A 64 -15.97 17.22 9.82
C SER A 64 -16.39 17.95 8.55
N THR A 65 -16.09 19.24 8.42
CA THR A 65 -16.39 20.07 7.25
C THR A 65 -15.23 20.15 6.28
N SER A 66 -14.01 19.85 6.74
CA SER A 66 -12.78 19.91 5.94
C SER A 66 -12.03 18.59 5.94
N VAL A 67 -12.75 17.51 5.66
CA VAL A 67 -12.21 16.13 5.66
C VAL A 67 -11.04 15.99 4.69
N ALA A 68 -11.12 16.60 3.51
CA ALA A 68 -10.05 16.53 2.51
C ALA A 68 -8.77 17.29 2.91
N ARG A 69 -8.80 18.11 3.96
CA ARG A 69 -7.59 18.76 4.52
C ARG A 69 -6.76 17.80 5.35
N GLN A 70 -7.38 16.82 6.01
CA GLN A 70 -6.70 15.92 6.92
C GLN A 70 -5.62 15.10 6.20
N MET A 71 -4.52 14.82 6.88
CA MET A 71 -3.46 13.99 6.31
C MET A 71 -3.88 12.51 6.27
N VAL A 72 -4.50 12.03 7.33
CA VAL A 72 -4.96 10.65 7.46
C VAL A 72 -6.48 10.62 7.40
N ILE A 73 -7.00 9.89 6.42
CA ILE A 73 -8.44 9.71 6.23
C ILE A 73 -8.76 8.21 6.32
N LYS A 74 -9.51 7.82 7.35
CA LYS A 74 -10.01 6.46 7.48
C LYS A 74 -11.44 6.37 6.95
N LEU A 75 -11.62 5.62 5.91
CA LEU A 75 -12.93 5.32 5.32
C LEU A 75 -13.57 4.16 6.08
N THR A 76 -14.81 4.33 6.53
CA THR A 76 -15.48 3.36 7.39
C THR A 76 -16.89 3.03 6.87
N GLY A 77 -17.50 2.00 7.47
CA GLY A 77 -18.88 1.59 7.20
C GLY A 77 -19.01 0.34 6.34
N THR A 78 -20.20 -0.25 6.36
CA THR A 78 -20.54 -1.40 5.52
C THR A 78 -20.98 -0.92 4.14
N ILE A 79 -20.24 -1.31 3.12
CA ILE A 79 -20.53 -0.95 1.72
C ILE A 79 -21.18 -2.14 1.00
N SER A 80 -22.26 -1.87 0.29
CA SER A 80 -23.02 -2.83 -0.55
C SER A 80 -22.93 -2.53 -2.05
N GLY A 81 -22.02 -1.63 -2.45
CA GLY A 81 -21.71 -1.26 -3.82
C GLY A 81 -20.37 -0.55 -3.90
N ASN A 82 -19.80 -0.44 -5.10
CA ASN A 82 -18.53 0.23 -5.33
C ASN A 82 -18.60 1.71 -4.94
N GLN A 83 -17.60 2.19 -4.22
CA GLN A 83 -17.54 3.57 -3.73
C GLN A 83 -16.51 4.38 -4.50
N ILE A 84 -16.85 5.65 -4.74
CA ILE A 84 -15.90 6.65 -5.22
C ILE A 84 -15.80 7.73 -4.15
N VAL A 85 -14.59 8.03 -3.71
CA VAL A 85 -14.30 9.14 -2.78
C VAL A 85 -13.49 10.16 -3.53
N THR A 86 -13.95 11.42 -3.53
CA THR A 86 -13.25 12.49 -4.25
C THR A 86 -12.76 13.56 -3.31
N VAL A 87 -11.58 14.11 -3.62
CA VAL A 87 -11.03 15.32 -3.02
C VAL A 87 -11.07 16.47 -4.01
N PRO A 88 -11.05 17.74 -3.57
CA PRO A 88 -11.06 18.88 -4.49
C PRO A 88 -9.87 18.85 -5.46
N ASN A 89 -10.07 19.38 -6.66
CA ASN A 89 -8.98 19.65 -7.60
C ASN A 89 -8.05 20.76 -7.07
N SER A 90 -6.87 20.86 -7.64
CA SER A 90 -5.87 21.88 -7.33
C SER A 90 -5.29 21.83 -5.90
N VAL A 91 -5.58 20.73 -5.17
CA VAL A 91 -5.00 20.48 -3.84
C VAL A 91 -3.81 19.55 -4.00
N GLU A 92 -2.62 20.08 -3.80
CA GLU A 92 -1.35 19.32 -3.86
C GLU A 92 -0.94 18.95 -2.44
N LYS A 93 -1.02 17.66 -2.07
CA LYS A 93 -0.62 17.18 -0.74
C LYS A 93 -0.51 15.66 -0.67
N LEU A 94 0.10 15.21 0.42
CA LEU A 94 0.10 13.80 0.80
C LEU A 94 -1.20 13.41 1.50
N TYR A 95 -1.65 12.20 1.22
CA TYR A 95 -2.75 11.53 1.90
C TYR A 95 -2.33 10.14 2.37
N VAL A 96 -2.71 9.79 3.58
CA VAL A 96 -2.71 8.41 4.07
C VAL A 96 -4.17 7.98 4.14
N VAL A 97 -4.56 7.05 3.28
CA VAL A 97 -5.94 6.58 3.22
C VAL A 97 -6.04 5.15 3.75
N VAL A 98 -6.86 4.98 4.78
CA VAL A 98 -7.13 3.68 5.40
C VAL A 98 -8.50 3.18 4.94
N ASN A 99 -8.54 2.07 4.22
CA ASN A 99 -9.79 1.41 3.86
C ASN A 99 -10.24 0.49 5.01
N GLY A 100 -10.98 1.05 5.96
CA GLY A 100 -11.60 0.33 7.08
C GLY A 100 -13.07 -0.08 6.79
N THR A 101 -13.50 -0.11 5.54
CA THR A 101 -14.86 -0.53 5.18
C THR A 101 -15.02 -2.04 5.30
N SER A 102 -16.24 -2.51 5.55
CA SER A 102 -16.66 -3.90 5.39
C SER A 102 -17.46 -4.08 4.11
N GLY A 103 -17.56 -5.33 3.62
CA GLY A 103 -18.22 -5.68 2.35
C GLY A 103 -17.23 -5.87 1.19
N SER A 104 -17.63 -6.66 0.20
CA SER A 104 -16.78 -7.11 -0.91
C SER A 104 -16.91 -6.19 -2.14
N HIS A 105 -16.64 -4.89 -1.96
CA HIS A 105 -16.74 -3.88 -3.00
C HIS A 105 -15.48 -3.01 -3.04
N THR A 106 -15.23 -2.40 -4.20
CA THR A 106 -14.07 -1.53 -4.40
C THR A 106 -14.29 -0.14 -3.81
N VAL A 107 -13.19 0.52 -3.46
CA VAL A 107 -13.17 1.94 -3.07
C VAL A 107 -12.15 2.66 -3.92
N GLN A 108 -12.59 3.60 -4.76
CA GLN A 108 -11.70 4.45 -5.53
C GLN A 108 -11.51 5.79 -4.82
N PHE A 109 -10.25 6.21 -4.62
CA PHE A 109 -9.89 7.53 -4.11
C PHE A 109 -9.27 8.34 -5.24
N LYS A 110 -9.85 9.47 -5.59
CA LYS A 110 -9.46 10.29 -6.75
C LYS A 110 -9.69 11.78 -6.51
N THR A 111 -9.17 12.64 -7.38
CA THR A 111 -9.63 14.04 -7.43
C THR A 111 -11.01 14.14 -8.08
N ALA A 112 -11.68 15.25 -7.92
CA ALA A 112 -13.06 15.42 -8.40
C ALA A 112 -13.18 15.14 -9.92
N SER A 113 -12.23 15.62 -10.73
CA SER A 113 -12.27 15.47 -12.19
C SER A 113 -11.17 14.56 -12.77
N GLY A 114 -10.11 14.26 -12.01
CA GLY A 114 -8.97 13.48 -12.48
C GLY A 114 -9.11 11.98 -12.25
N THR A 115 -7.97 11.30 -12.30
CA THR A 115 -7.83 9.87 -12.03
C THR A 115 -7.40 9.62 -10.57
N GLY A 116 -7.42 8.37 -10.15
CA GLY A 116 -7.00 7.98 -8.81
C GLY A 116 -6.78 6.50 -8.68
N ILE A 117 -6.58 6.06 -7.44
CA ILE A 117 -6.22 4.69 -7.08
C ILE A 117 -7.43 3.97 -6.50
N THR A 118 -7.56 2.71 -6.86
CA THR A 118 -8.65 1.86 -6.39
C THR A 118 -8.13 0.81 -5.41
N PHE A 119 -8.72 0.76 -4.23
CA PHE A 119 -8.64 -0.39 -3.35
C PHE A 119 -9.51 -1.51 -3.93
N ALA A 120 -8.91 -2.67 -4.20
CA ALA A 120 -9.66 -3.85 -4.60
C ALA A 120 -10.64 -4.28 -3.49
N ALA A 121 -11.62 -5.12 -3.82
CA ALA A 121 -12.65 -5.53 -2.86
C ALA A 121 -12.09 -6.19 -1.59
N ALA A 122 -11.00 -6.95 -1.72
CA ALA A 122 -10.30 -7.59 -0.61
C ALA A 122 -9.25 -6.69 0.06
N ASP A 123 -8.90 -5.54 -0.54
CA ASP A 123 -7.87 -4.64 -0.03
C ASP A 123 -8.45 -3.71 1.04
N LYS A 124 -8.26 -4.09 2.30
CA LYS A 124 -8.71 -3.35 3.50
C LYS A 124 -7.52 -2.70 4.23
N GLY A 125 -6.47 -2.40 3.50
CA GLY A 125 -5.23 -1.86 4.04
C GLY A 125 -5.15 -0.33 4.02
N THR A 126 -3.93 0.12 4.26
CA THR A 126 -3.55 1.54 4.22
C THR A 126 -2.69 1.79 3.00
N LYS A 127 -2.99 2.86 2.27
CA LYS A 127 -2.19 3.31 1.12
C LYS A 127 -1.72 4.75 1.32
N PHE A 128 -0.55 5.02 0.77
CA PHE A 128 0.05 6.35 0.75
C PHE A 128 -0.11 6.95 -0.64
N PHE A 129 -0.72 8.11 -0.71
CA PHE A 129 -1.01 8.82 -1.95
C PHE A 129 -0.41 10.21 -1.95
N PHE A 130 -0.15 10.75 -3.13
CA PHE A 130 -0.03 12.18 -3.30
C PHE A 130 -1.00 12.66 -4.39
N SER A 131 -1.56 13.84 -4.15
CA SER A 131 -2.30 14.58 -5.14
C SER A 131 -1.37 15.58 -5.81
N ASP A 132 -1.32 15.57 -7.14
CA ASP A 132 -0.62 16.58 -7.95
C ASP A 132 -1.52 17.75 -8.34
N GLY A 133 -2.69 17.85 -7.68
CA GLY A 133 -3.73 18.83 -7.99
C GLY A 133 -4.68 18.41 -9.11
N THR A 134 -4.31 17.42 -9.89
CA THR A 134 -5.12 16.88 -11.00
C THR A 134 -5.51 15.43 -10.74
N ASN A 135 -4.56 14.60 -10.32
CA ASN A 135 -4.72 13.17 -10.12
C ASN A 135 -4.26 12.75 -8.71
N ILE A 136 -4.70 11.59 -8.28
CA ILE A 136 -4.16 10.89 -7.11
C ILE A 136 -3.21 9.80 -7.60
N ASN A 137 -1.98 9.81 -7.09
CA ASN A 137 -0.91 8.89 -7.42
C ASN A 137 -0.49 8.11 -6.18
N GLU A 138 -0.17 6.83 -6.32
CA GLU A 138 0.34 6.00 -5.23
C GLU A 138 1.85 6.23 -5.06
N ILE A 139 2.31 6.43 -3.82
CA ILE A 139 3.72 6.73 -3.52
C ILE A 139 4.56 5.45 -3.48
N ILE A 140 3.96 4.34 -3.06
CA ILE A 140 4.66 3.07 -2.95
C ILE A 140 4.37 2.28 -4.21
N SER A 141 5.37 2.10 -5.05
CA SER A 141 5.35 1.16 -6.17
C SER A 141 5.05 -0.26 -5.66
N SER A 142 4.26 -1.01 -6.40
CA SER A 142 4.00 -2.42 -6.13
C SER A 142 5.25 -3.31 -6.25
N SER A 143 6.38 -2.76 -6.64
CA SER A 143 7.67 -3.45 -6.67
C SER A 143 8.52 -3.01 -5.47
N VAL A 144 8.77 -3.93 -4.54
CA VAL A 144 9.83 -3.78 -3.54
C VAL A 144 11.12 -4.21 -4.22
N PRO A 145 12.11 -3.32 -4.40
CA PRO A 145 13.42 -3.76 -4.88
C PRO A 145 13.96 -4.84 -3.95
N ALA A 146 14.28 -6.00 -4.49
CA ALA A 146 14.71 -7.16 -3.72
C ALA A 146 16.04 -6.94 -2.97
N ASP A 147 16.79 -5.89 -3.31
CA ASP A 147 18.05 -5.49 -2.64
C ASP A 147 17.88 -5.21 -1.14
N ASN A 148 16.63 -5.02 -0.68
CA ASN A 148 16.31 -4.67 0.70
C ASN A 148 15.54 -5.77 1.47
N ILE A 149 15.41 -6.98 0.93
CA ILE A 149 14.89 -8.11 1.70
C ILE A 149 16.06 -8.69 2.51
N SER A 150 16.36 -8.02 3.58
CA SER A 150 17.42 -8.38 4.51
C SER A 150 16.86 -9.18 5.68
N THR A 151 17.70 -10.03 6.23
CA THR A 151 17.46 -11.00 7.28
C THR A 151 16.81 -10.43 8.54
N GLY A 152 15.66 -11.01 8.92
CA GLY A 152 15.19 -10.99 10.30
C GLY A 152 15.53 -12.31 11.00
N ASP A 153 15.52 -12.35 12.31
CA ASP A 153 15.64 -13.55 13.13
C ASP A 153 14.33 -14.37 13.19
N ALA A 154 13.33 -14.00 12.38
CA ALA A 154 12.06 -14.69 12.24
C ALA A 154 11.91 -15.32 10.86
N ALA A 155 11.10 -16.37 10.75
CA ALA A 155 10.81 -17.02 9.48
C ALA A 155 10.17 -16.04 8.47
N SER A 156 10.75 -15.95 7.26
CA SER A 156 10.18 -15.21 6.14
C SER A 156 9.48 -16.17 5.18
N SER A 157 8.28 -15.82 4.72
CA SER A 157 7.51 -16.61 3.78
C SER A 157 7.24 -15.84 2.48
N PHE A 158 7.60 -16.44 1.35
CA PHE A 158 7.18 -15.97 0.04
C PHE A 158 6.10 -16.91 -0.47
N ALA A 159 4.85 -16.50 -0.41
CA ALA A 159 3.71 -17.31 -0.82
C ALA A 159 2.80 -16.56 -1.78
N THR A 160 2.24 -17.27 -2.74
CA THR A 160 1.18 -16.79 -3.62
C THR A 160 -0.09 -17.58 -3.35
N SER A 161 -1.25 -16.92 -3.36
CA SER A 161 -2.55 -17.61 -3.19
C SER A 161 -2.96 -18.36 -4.47
N SER A 162 -2.52 -17.89 -5.62
CA SER A 162 -2.75 -18.50 -6.93
C SER A 162 -1.74 -17.94 -7.91
N GLY A 163 -0.81 -18.71 -8.37
CA GLY A 163 0.21 -18.29 -9.30
C GLY A 163 1.59 -18.77 -8.90
N ALA A 164 2.54 -18.69 -9.82
CA ALA A 164 3.90 -19.14 -9.62
C ALA A 164 4.72 -18.12 -8.78
N VAL A 165 5.63 -18.62 -7.98
CA VAL A 165 6.78 -17.85 -7.49
C VAL A 165 7.93 -18.10 -8.46
N LEU A 166 8.39 -17.06 -9.14
CA LEU A 166 9.54 -17.13 -10.03
C LEU A 166 10.76 -16.53 -9.31
N ILE A 167 11.84 -17.33 -9.24
CA ILE A 167 13.15 -16.87 -8.80
C ILE A 167 14.07 -16.95 -10.01
N ASP A 168 14.33 -15.80 -10.64
CA ASP A 168 15.09 -15.72 -11.89
C ASP A 168 16.27 -14.75 -11.71
N SER A 169 17.47 -15.22 -12.06
CA SER A 169 18.68 -14.42 -12.12
C SER A 169 19.15 -14.33 -13.57
N GLN A 170 18.85 -13.22 -14.23
CA GLN A 170 19.11 -13.04 -15.67
C GLN A 170 20.58 -12.85 -16.05
N ALA A 171 21.43 -12.55 -15.10
CA ALA A 171 22.83 -12.20 -15.38
C ALA A 171 23.86 -12.90 -14.48
N SER A 172 23.41 -13.72 -13.54
CA SER A 172 24.32 -14.36 -12.56
C SER A 172 23.69 -15.65 -12.02
N THR A 173 24.16 -16.13 -10.88
CA THR A 173 23.74 -17.37 -10.22
C THR A 173 22.60 -17.12 -9.24
N THR A 174 21.63 -18.02 -9.17
CA THR A 174 20.70 -18.12 -8.04
C THR A 174 21.26 -19.13 -7.06
N THR A 175 21.51 -18.72 -5.83
CA THR A 175 22.00 -19.58 -4.74
C THR A 175 20.89 -19.77 -3.71
N VAL A 176 20.61 -21.02 -3.31
CA VAL A 176 19.75 -21.36 -2.18
C VAL A 176 20.62 -22.06 -1.14
N ASP A 177 20.85 -21.39 0.00
CA ASP A 177 21.71 -21.87 1.07
C ASP A 177 20.89 -22.02 2.36
N GLY A 178 20.94 -23.19 2.98
CA GLY A 178 20.27 -23.47 4.24
C GLY A 178 21.23 -24.07 5.25
N HIS A 179 21.53 -23.36 6.34
CA HIS A 179 22.48 -23.78 7.37
C HIS A 179 22.26 -25.19 7.94
N THR A 180 21.00 -25.61 8.08
CA THR A 180 20.63 -26.95 8.57
C THR A 180 20.02 -27.84 7.52
N GLY A 181 19.79 -27.34 6.31
CA GLY A 181 19.26 -28.07 5.17
C GLY A 181 18.34 -27.24 4.28
N VAL A 182 18.13 -27.71 3.09
CA VAL A 182 17.17 -27.20 2.10
C VAL A 182 16.20 -28.31 1.74
N THR A 183 14.90 -28.05 1.83
CA THR A 183 13.86 -28.98 1.41
C THR A 183 13.12 -28.39 0.20
N ILE A 184 13.08 -29.17 -0.90
CA ILE A 184 12.29 -28.85 -2.08
C ILE A 184 11.25 -29.96 -2.24
N GLN A 185 9.96 -29.60 -2.15
CA GLN A 185 8.89 -30.60 -2.18
C GLN A 185 7.64 -30.11 -2.90
N THR A 186 6.89 -31.02 -3.48
CA THR A 186 5.49 -30.82 -3.89
C THR A 186 4.59 -31.50 -2.87
N THR A 187 3.51 -30.83 -2.44
CA THR A 187 2.66 -31.32 -1.33
C THR A 187 1.33 -31.92 -1.80
N SER A 188 0.94 -31.68 -3.04
CA SER A 188 -0.36 -32.13 -3.57
C SER A 188 -0.20 -33.02 -4.79
N SER A 189 0.34 -32.49 -5.85
CA SER A 189 0.58 -33.21 -7.11
C SER A 189 1.63 -32.46 -7.91
N GLY A 190 2.28 -33.14 -8.83
CA GLY A 190 3.32 -32.60 -9.72
C GLY A 190 4.72 -33.05 -9.35
N ASP A 191 5.61 -32.91 -10.32
CA ASP A 191 6.99 -33.34 -10.24
C ASP A 191 7.91 -32.22 -9.80
N ILE A 192 9.06 -32.57 -9.27
CA ILE A 192 10.22 -31.67 -9.14
C ILE A 192 11.10 -31.95 -10.36
N THR A 193 11.18 -30.99 -11.28
CA THR A 193 11.98 -31.09 -12.48
C THR A 193 13.26 -30.29 -12.31
N LEU A 194 14.41 -30.93 -12.54
CA LEU A 194 15.71 -30.29 -12.66
C LEU A 194 16.10 -30.37 -14.15
N ASP A 195 16.06 -29.23 -14.84
CA ASP A 195 16.39 -29.13 -16.25
C ASP A 195 17.56 -28.17 -16.45
N SER A 196 18.61 -28.65 -17.07
CA SER A 196 19.84 -27.90 -17.31
C SER A 196 20.29 -28.08 -18.76
N VAL A 197 20.70 -26.98 -19.40
CA VAL A 197 21.30 -27.00 -20.75
C VAL A 197 22.71 -27.57 -20.75
N ALA A 198 23.31 -27.75 -19.59
CA ALA A 198 24.64 -28.36 -19.40
C ALA A 198 24.50 -29.56 -18.44
N ASP A 199 25.36 -29.68 -17.46
CA ASP A 199 25.36 -30.78 -16.51
C ASP A 199 24.55 -30.48 -15.27
N ILE A 200 23.97 -31.51 -14.63
CA ILE A 200 23.45 -31.46 -13.26
C ILE A 200 24.48 -32.15 -12.39
N VAL A 201 25.12 -31.37 -11.51
CA VAL A 201 26.10 -31.88 -10.56
C VAL A 201 25.43 -32.09 -9.23
N LEU A 202 25.47 -33.31 -8.72
CA LEU A 202 25.03 -33.64 -7.35
C LEU A 202 26.30 -34.00 -6.57
N ASP A 203 26.71 -33.08 -5.68
CA ASP A 203 27.91 -33.23 -4.86
C ASP A 203 27.50 -33.41 -3.41
N ALA A 204 27.82 -34.55 -2.83
CA ALA A 204 27.46 -34.94 -1.48
C ALA A 204 28.70 -35.32 -0.67
N ASP A 205 29.17 -34.41 0.17
CA ASP A 205 30.33 -34.61 1.05
C ASP A 205 30.18 -35.85 1.98
N GLY A 206 28.96 -36.28 2.25
CA GLY A 206 28.63 -37.50 2.98
C GLY A 206 28.77 -38.80 2.19
N ALA A 207 29.24 -38.74 0.94
CA ALA A 207 29.54 -39.84 0.00
C ALA A 207 28.31 -40.50 -0.63
N ASP A 208 27.08 -40.29 -0.15
CA ASP A 208 25.92 -41.04 -0.63
C ASP A 208 24.79 -40.14 -1.15
N ILE A 209 24.21 -40.50 -2.30
CA ILE A 209 22.95 -39.94 -2.81
C ILE A 209 21.92 -41.06 -2.77
N PHE A 210 20.88 -40.95 -1.96
CA PHE A 210 19.84 -41.98 -1.79
C PHE A 210 18.64 -41.71 -2.67
N LEU A 211 18.19 -42.72 -3.40
CA LEU A 211 16.91 -42.74 -4.10
C LEU A 211 15.90 -43.48 -3.23
N LYS A 212 14.82 -42.80 -2.86
CA LYS A 212 13.81 -43.33 -1.94
C LYS A 212 12.40 -43.26 -2.50
N ASP A 213 11.58 -44.24 -2.15
CA ASP A 213 10.14 -44.24 -2.29
C ASP A 213 9.49 -44.39 -0.90
N ALA A 214 8.60 -43.48 -0.53
CA ALA A 214 7.94 -43.47 0.77
C ALA A 214 8.89 -43.69 1.98
N GLY A 215 10.11 -43.11 1.90
CA GLY A 215 11.15 -43.26 2.92
C GLY A 215 12.02 -44.51 2.78
N THR A 216 11.66 -45.49 1.94
CA THR A 216 12.42 -46.70 1.70
C THR A 216 13.45 -46.48 0.58
N THR A 217 14.72 -46.73 0.85
CA THR A 217 15.79 -46.65 -0.17
C THR A 217 15.67 -47.80 -1.14
N TYR A 218 15.50 -47.50 -2.42
CA TYR A 218 15.50 -48.50 -3.49
C TYR A 218 16.76 -48.41 -4.39
N GLY A 219 17.54 -47.36 -4.24
CA GLY A 219 18.80 -47.16 -4.94
C GLY A 219 19.67 -46.11 -4.26
N SER A 220 20.94 -46.13 -4.58
CA SER A 220 21.90 -45.11 -4.15
C SER A 220 23.06 -44.99 -5.12
N LEU A 221 23.62 -43.79 -5.20
CA LEU A 221 24.93 -43.53 -5.80
C LEU A 221 25.91 -43.40 -4.61
N THR A 222 26.81 -44.35 -4.48
CA THR A 222 27.76 -44.42 -3.34
C THR A 222 29.17 -44.41 -3.85
N ASN A 223 30.08 -43.78 -3.11
CA ASN A 223 31.49 -43.86 -3.34
C ASN A 223 32.03 -45.13 -2.65
N SER A 224 32.73 -46.00 -3.38
CA SER A 224 33.36 -47.24 -2.86
C SER A 224 34.83 -47.07 -2.64
#